data_e16a87d57eafe2d9fe58835532cd664f
#
_entry.id   e16a87d57eafe2d9fe58835532cd664f
#
_cell.length_a   1.000
_cell.length_b   1.000
_cell.length_c   1.000
_cell.angle_alpha   90.00
_cell.angle_beta   90.00
_cell.angle_gamma   90.00
#
_symmetry.space_group_name_H-M   'P 1'
#
loop_
_entity.id
_entity.type
_entity.pdbx_description
1 polymer ?
#
loop_
_entity_poly.entity_id
_entity_poly.type
_entity_poly.pdbx_seq_one_letter_code
_entity_poly.pdbx_strand_id
1 'polypeptide(L)'
;MKRGKRYVDGAKKVDRTVQYESADAIKLVKENATAKFDETIELHIRTGCDGRHAEQQIRGAVVLPHGTGKTVRVLVFAKGTKVDEAQAAGADFVGGEELIPKIQNEGWLDFDVVVATPDMMGVVGRLGRVLGPKGLMPNPKAGTVTMDVTKAVNDIKAGKIEYKIGRASCRERV
;
A
#
# COMPACT_ATOMS: atom_id res chain seq x y z
N MET A 1 -5.61 7.28 -34.59
CA MET A 1 -6.76 6.72 -33.87
C MET A 1 -7.74 7.83 -33.54
N LYS A 2 -9.02 7.75 -33.95
CA LYS A 2 -10.02 8.78 -33.62
C LYS A 2 -10.38 8.68 -32.14
N ARG A 3 -10.20 9.76 -31.39
CA ARG A 3 -10.55 9.84 -29.98
C ARG A 3 -12.04 10.16 -29.80
N GLY A 4 -12.66 9.70 -28.74
CA GLY A 4 -14.08 9.95 -28.48
C GLY A 4 -14.38 11.45 -28.24
N LYS A 5 -15.61 11.88 -28.52
CA LYS A 5 -16.04 13.29 -28.38
C LYS A 5 -15.78 13.84 -26.97
N ARG A 6 -16.13 13.09 -25.92
CA ARG A 6 -15.86 13.45 -24.51
C ARG A 6 -14.39 13.78 -24.24
N TYR A 7 -13.48 12.93 -24.75
CA TYR A 7 -12.05 13.16 -24.60
C TYR A 7 -11.59 14.46 -25.28
N VAL A 8 -12.10 14.71 -26.49
CA VAL A 8 -11.75 15.92 -27.24
C VAL A 8 -12.24 17.16 -26.51
N ASP A 9 -13.44 17.12 -25.96
CA ASP A 9 -14.03 18.26 -25.23
C ASP A 9 -13.31 18.51 -23.89
N GLY A 10 -12.96 17.45 -23.17
CA GLY A 10 -12.14 17.55 -21.96
C GLY A 10 -10.72 18.08 -22.24
N ALA A 11 -10.11 17.60 -23.34
CA ALA A 11 -8.77 18.04 -23.73
C ALA A 11 -8.67 19.51 -24.13
N LYS A 12 -9.76 20.10 -24.61
CA LYS A 12 -9.81 21.55 -24.93
C LYS A 12 -9.74 22.45 -23.70
N LYS A 13 -10.19 21.93 -22.52
CA LYS A 13 -10.19 22.68 -21.26
C LYS A 13 -8.82 22.71 -20.57
N VAL A 14 -7.90 21.83 -20.96
CA VAL A 14 -6.60 21.67 -20.31
C VAL A 14 -5.50 22.09 -21.28
N ASP A 15 -4.79 23.16 -20.99
CA ASP A 15 -3.58 23.54 -21.69
C ASP A 15 -2.39 22.78 -21.10
N ARG A 16 -1.73 21.96 -21.91
CA ARG A 16 -0.58 21.14 -21.49
C ARG A 16 0.73 21.90 -21.37
N THR A 17 0.77 23.13 -21.86
CA THR A 17 1.96 23.98 -21.80
C THR A 17 2.02 24.80 -20.51
N VAL A 18 0.90 24.95 -19.83
CA VAL A 18 0.77 25.70 -18.58
C VAL A 18 0.99 24.79 -17.38
N GLN A 19 1.77 25.25 -16.41
CA GLN A 19 1.90 24.60 -15.10
C GLN A 19 0.80 25.16 -14.19
N TYR A 20 -0.14 24.30 -13.81
CA TYR A 20 -1.23 24.65 -12.91
C TYR A 20 -0.80 24.51 -11.45
N GLU A 21 -1.31 25.38 -10.59
CA GLU A 21 -1.24 25.15 -9.16
C GLU A 21 -2.08 23.92 -8.76
N SER A 22 -1.69 23.27 -7.66
CA SER A 22 -2.33 22.01 -7.23
C SER A 22 -3.84 22.14 -7.01
N ALA A 23 -4.28 23.26 -6.42
CA ALA A 23 -5.70 23.52 -6.18
C ALA A 23 -6.51 23.67 -7.48
N ASP A 24 -5.95 24.39 -8.47
CA ASP A 24 -6.61 24.60 -9.76
C ASP A 24 -6.58 23.35 -10.63
N ALA A 25 -5.49 22.59 -10.57
CA ALA A 25 -5.41 21.27 -11.22
C ALA A 25 -6.50 20.32 -10.72
N ILE A 26 -6.73 20.27 -9.40
CA ILE A 26 -7.80 19.44 -8.82
C ILE A 26 -9.18 19.89 -9.25
N LYS A 27 -9.43 21.22 -9.31
CA LYS A 27 -10.70 21.76 -9.83
C LYS A 27 -10.94 21.33 -11.27
N LEU A 28 -9.94 21.48 -12.15
CA LEU A 28 -10.01 21.05 -13.56
C LEU A 28 -10.28 19.55 -13.72
N VAL A 29 -9.65 18.73 -12.88
CA VAL A 29 -9.90 17.27 -12.87
C VAL A 29 -11.35 17.00 -12.51
N LYS A 30 -11.89 17.64 -11.46
CA LYS A 30 -13.30 17.49 -11.06
C LYS A 30 -14.29 17.95 -12.12
N GLU A 31 -14.01 19.06 -12.81
CA GLU A 31 -14.84 19.59 -13.91
C GLU A 31 -14.82 18.70 -15.16
N ASN A 32 -13.74 17.93 -15.35
CA ASN A 32 -13.62 16.97 -16.43
C ASN A 32 -14.18 15.59 -16.10
N ALA A 33 -14.49 15.32 -14.84
CA ALA A 33 -15.14 14.09 -14.39
C ALA A 33 -16.62 14.10 -14.83
N THR A 34 -16.91 13.48 -15.96
CA THR A 34 -18.24 13.47 -16.62
C THR A 34 -18.89 12.10 -16.65
N ALA A 35 -18.29 11.09 -16.04
CA ALA A 35 -18.86 9.74 -15.99
C ALA A 35 -20.06 9.68 -15.03
N LYS A 36 -20.95 8.70 -15.26
CA LYS A 36 -22.12 8.42 -14.40
C LYS A 36 -21.80 7.39 -13.30
N PHE A 37 -20.52 7.17 -13.00
CA PHE A 37 -20.02 6.26 -11.98
C PHE A 37 -18.85 6.94 -11.25
N ASP A 38 -18.46 6.42 -10.11
CA ASP A 38 -17.34 6.93 -9.33
C ASP A 38 -16.02 6.73 -10.07
N GLU A 39 -15.42 7.85 -10.51
CA GLU A 39 -14.16 7.84 -11.24
C GLU A 39 -12.98 7.86 -10.25
N THR A 40 -11.90 7.15 -10.58
CA THR A 40 -10.67 7.14 -9.79
C THR A 40 -9.74 8.26 -10.21
N ILE A 41 -9.22 9.03 -9.26
CA ILE A 41 -8.17 10.03 -9.50
C ILE A 41 -6.82 9.37 -9.28
N GLU A 42 -5.94 9.44 -10.27
CA GLU A 42 -4.58 8.93 -10.22
C GLU A 42 -3.58 10.10 -10.32
N LEU A 43 -2.55 10.07 -9.47
CA LEU A 43 -1.45 11.03 -9.51
C LEU A 43 -0.19 10.35 -10.06
N HIS A 44 0.37 10.91 -11.13
CA HIS A 44 1.62 10.47 -11.72
C HIS A 44 2.71 11.49 -11.48
N ILE A 45 3.74 11.12 -10.71
CA ILE A 45 4.85 12.00 -10.35
C ILE A 45 6.11 11.57 -11.12
N ARG A 46 6.75 12.53 -11.81
CA ARG A 46 8.07 12.34 -12.39
C ARG A 46 9.13 12.74 -11.37
N THR A 47 9.71 11.77 -10.69
CA THR A 47 10.66 12.01 -9.59
C THR A 47 12.07 12.37 -10.06
N GLY A 48 12.42 12.11 -11.33
CA GLY A 48 13.79 12.26 -11.83
C GLY A 48 14.75 11.14 -11.40
N CYS A 49 14.27 10.14 -10.63
CA CYS A 49 15.08 9.02 -10.18
C CYS A 49 15.30 8.00 -11.32
N ASP A 50 16.53 7.48 -11.44
CA ASP A 50 16.82 6.34 -12.31
C ASP A 50 16.83 5.05 -11.48
N GLY A 51 15.76 4.24 -11.63
CA GLY A 51 15.61 2.97 -10.92
C GLY A 51 16.62 1.88 -11.30
N ARG A 52 17.52 2.13 -12.27
CA ARG A 52 18.64 1.22 -12.61
C ARG A 52 19.73 1.26 -11.57
N HIS A 53 19.92 2.39 -10.91
CA HIS A 53 20.89 2.59 -9.85
C HIS A 53 20.31 2.19 -8.50
N ALA A 54 21.03 1.34 -7.77
CA ALA A 54 20.58 0.85 -6.46
C ALA A 54 20.38 1.98 -5.43
N GLU A 55 21.18 3.02 -5.51
CA GLU A 55 21.17 4.21 -4.66
C GLU A 55 19.88 5.05 -4.85
N GLN A 56 19.28 4.99 -6.05
CA GLN A 56 18.09 5.73 -6.41
C GLN A 56 16.81 4.91 -6.24
N GLN A 57 16.91 3.68 -5.76
CA GLN A 57 15.77 2.85 -5.41
C GLN A 57 15.27 3.21 -4.01
N ILE A 58 14.13 3.85 -3.95
CA ILE A 58 13.50 4.30 -2.70
C ILE A 58 12.43 3.30 -2.29
N ARG A 59 12.47 2.89 -1.02
CA ARG A 59 11.40 2.12 -0.38
C ARG A 59 11.17 2.68 1.01
N GLY A 60 9.93 2.96 1.33
CA GLY A 60 9.55 3.51 2.62
C GLY A 60 8.07 3.31 2.91
N ALA A 61 7.66 3.85 4.03
CA ALA A 61 6.27 3.90 4.43
C ALA A 61 5.92 5.31 4.93
N VAL A 62 4.69 5.71 4.73
CA VAL A 62 4.16 6.98 5.21
C VAL A 62 2.75 6.75 5.76
N VAL A 63 2.43 7.43 6.84
CA VAL A 63 1.07 7.46 7.39
C VAL A 63 0.34 8.65 6.79
N LEU A 64 -0.77 8.40 6.11
CA LEU A 64 -1.57 9.45 5.50
C LEU A 64 -2.39 10.17 6.57
N PRO A 65 -2.44 11.52 6.57
CA PRO A 65 -3.13 12.29 7.60
C PRO A 65 -4.64 12.03 7.65
N HIS A 66 -5.24 11.62 6.53
CA HIS A 66 -6.68 11.33 6.42
C HIS A 66 -6.96 9.85 6.10
N GLY A 67 -5.94 9.00 6.20
CA GLY A 67 -6.05 7.57 5.86
C GLY A 67 -6.29 7.31 4.38
N THR A 68 -6.62 6.06 4.07
CA THR A 68 -6.89 5.59 2.68
C THR A 68 -8.38 5.47 2.37
N GLY A 69 -9.25 5.69 3.36
CA GLY A 69 -10.70 5.45 3.22
C GLY A 69 -11.11 3.97 3.15
N LYS A 70 -10.16 3.05 3.27
CA LYS A 70 -10.41 1.60 3.26
C LYS A 70 -10.19 1.02 4.65
N THR A 71 -11.05 0.08 5.04
CA THR A 71 -10.83 -0.75 6.23
C THR A 71 -9.81 -1.83 5.88
N VAL A 72 -8.65 -1.79 6.54
CA VAL A 72 -7.54 -2.72 6.31
C VAL A 72 -7.61 -3.85 7.33
N ARG A 73 -7.61 -5.10 6.87
CA ARG A 73 -7.55 -6.28 7.73
C ARG A 73 -6.09 -6.62 8.01
N VAL A 74 -5.72 -6.61 9.27
CA VAL A 74 -4.34 -6.79 9.72
C VAL A 74 -4.15 -8.17 10.32
N LEU A 75 -3.20 -8.92 9.77
CA LEU A 75 -2.71 -10.19 10.31
C LEU A 75 -1.40 -9.94 11.07
N VAL A 76 -1.32 -10.42 12.31
CA VAL A 76 -0.13 -10.29 13.13
C VAL A 76 0.46 -11.66 13.47
N PHE A 77 1.73 -11.86 13.13
CA PHE A 77 2.53 -13.01 13.58
C PHE A 77 3.33 -12.63 14.83
N ALA A 78 2.92 -13.16 15.97
CA ALA A 78 3.55 -12.92 17.26
C ALA A 78 3.56 -14.18 18.14
N LYS A 79 4.42 -14.17 19.18
CA LYS A 79 4.46 -15.21 20.19
C LYS A 79 4.31 -14.62 21.61
N GLY A 80 3.74 -15.41 22.52
CA GLY A 80 3.63 -15.07 23.95
C GLY A 80 2.79 -13.80 24.16
N THR A 81 3.25 -12.92 25.04
CA THR A 81 2.54 -11.68 25.44
C THR A 81 2.25 -10.72 24.29
N LYS A 82 3.02 -10.80 23.19
CA LYS A 82 2.79 -9.98 22.00
C LYS A 82 1.49 -10.30 21.27
N VAL A 83 0.95 -11.49 21.47
CA VAL A 83 -0.36 -11.90 20.95
C VAL A 83 -1.46 -11.06 21.60
N ASP A 84 -1.41 -10.94 22.93
CA ASP A 84 -2.40 -10.17 23.68
C ASP A 84 -2.31 -8.67 23.36
N GLU A 85 -1.09 -8.14 23.22
CA GLU A 85 -0.85 -6.76 22.78
C GLU A 85 -1.44 -6.50 21.37
N ALA A 86 -1.27 -7.43 20.45
CA ALA A 86 -1.81 -7.32 19.09
C ALA A 86 -3.35 -7.34 19.08
N GLN A 87 -3.95 -8.20 19.90
CA GLN A 87 -5.40 -8.27 20.03
C GLN A 87 -5.94 -6.98 20.68
N ALA A 88 -5.30 -6.49 21.72
CA ALA A 88 -5.67 -5.22 22.37
C ALA A 88 -5.54 -4.01 21.43
N ALA A 89 -4.56 -4.03 20.52
CA ALA A 89 -4.39 -3.02 19.47
C ALA A 89 -5.44 -3.12 18.35
N GLY A 90 -6.28 -4.16 18.36
CA GLY A 90 -7.35 -4.35 17.39
C GLY A 90 -6.91 -5.03 16.10
N ALA A 91 -5.89 -5.88 16.12
CA ALA A 91 -5.56 -6.72 14.97
C ALA A 91 -6.72 -7.69 14.66
N ASP A 92 -7.01 -7.89 13.37
CA ASP A 92 -8.16 -8.71 12.95
C ASP A 92 -7.83 -10.20 13.08
N PHE A 93 -6.58 -10.55 12.82
CA PHE A 93 -6.08 -11.92 12.97
C PHE A 93 -4.74 -11.89 13.70
N VAL A 94 -4.61 -12.72 14.71
CA VAL A 94 -3.37 -12.86 15.47
C VAL A 94 -3.06 -14.33 15.64
N GLY A 95 -1.80 -14.72 15.43
CA GLY A 95 -1.38 -16.10 15.65
C GLY A 95 0.11 -16.30 15.41
N GLY A 96 0.54 -17.53 15.63
CA GLY A 96 1.90 -17.98 15.49
C GLY A 96 2.10 -18.92 14.30
N GLU A 97 2.76 -20.05 14.58
CA GLU A 97 3.09 -21.06 13.58
C GLU A 97 1.85 -21.80 13.05
N GLU A 98 0.76 -21.83 13.79
CA GLU A 98 -0.50 -22.49 13.43
C GLU A 98 -1.18 -21.89 12.20
N LEU A 99 -0.90 -20.62 11.87
CA LEU A 99 -1.48 -19.98 10.70
C LEU A 99 -0.75 -20.33 9.40
N ILE A 100 0.46 -20.89 9.49
CA ILE A 100 1.26 -21.23 8.32
C ILE A 100 0.61 -22.31 7.45
N PRO A 101 0.17 -23.47 8.00
CA PRO A 101 -0.51 -24.47 7.21
C PRO A 101 -1.77 -23.93 6.55
N LYS A 102 -2.50 -23.05 7.25
CA LYS A 102 -3.73 -22.45 6.75
C LYS A 102 -3.47 -21.56 5.52
N ILE A 103 -2.42 -20.75 5.58
CA ILE A 103 -2.04 -19.89 4.45
C ILE A 103 -1.44 -20.71 3.30
N GLN A 104 -0.60 -21.72 3.62
CA GLN A 104 0.14 -22.49 2.63
C GLN A 104 -0.71 -23.53 1.92
N ASN A 105 -1.56 -24.24 2.65
CA ASN A 105 -2.33 -25.39 2.14
C ASN A 105 -3.73 -24.98 1.70
N GLU A 106 -4.40 -24.12 2.46
CA GLU A 106 -5.76 -23.68 2.18
C GLU A 106 -5.81 -22.42 1.31
N GLY A 107 -4.66 -21.73 1.12
CA GLY A 107 -4.59 -20.49 0.36
C GLY A 107 -5.35 -19.34 1.02
N TRP A 108 -5.54 -19.39 2.34
CA TRP A 108 -6.24 -18.37 3.07
C TRP A 108 -5.47 -17.04 3.08
N LEU A 109 -6.05 -16.01 2.49
CA LEU A 109 -5.43 -14.69 2.30
C LEU A 109 -6.44 -13.56 2.53
N ASP A 110 -7.34 -13.74 3.50
CA ASP A 110 -8.37 -12.77 3.87
C ASP A 110 -7.84 -11.61 4.72
N PHE A 111 -6.63 -11.16 4.41
CA PHE A 111 -5.97 -10.04 5.07
C PHE A 111 -5.26 -9.16 4.03
N ASP A 112 -5.11 -7.88 4.37
CA ASP A 112 -4.55 -6.89 3.45
C ASP A 112 -3.12 -6.49 3.83
N VAL A 113 -2.76 -6.60 5.11
CA VAL A 113 -1.40 -6.30 5.61
C VAL A 113 -0.97 -7.35 6.62
N VAL A 114 0.31 -7.72 6.57
CA VAL A 114 0.94 -8.64 7.52
C VAL A 114 1.97 -7.90 8.35
N VAL A 115 1.86 -8.03 9.66
CA VAL A 115 2.85 -7.56 10.64
C VAL A 115 3.49 -8.79 11.29
N ALA A 116 4.79 -8.75 11.51
CA ALA A 116 5.49 -9.84 12.17
C ALA A 116 6.50 -9.31 13.20
N THR A 117 6.65 -10.02 14.31
CA THR A 117 7.80 -9.81 15.19
C THR A 117 9.07 -10.36 14.56
N PRO A 118 10.26 -9.80 14.82
CA PRO A 118 11.52 -10.30 14.26
C PRO A 118 11.73 -11.79 14.50
N ASP A 119 11.32 -12.29 15.68
CA ASP A 119 11.44 -13.70 16.06
C ASP A 119 10.65 -14.63 15.14
N MET A 120 9.51 -14.16 14.61
CA MET A 120 8.64 -14.93 13.71
C MET A 120 9.07 -14.87 12.25
N MET A 121 10.02 -13.99 11.90
CA MET A 121 10.43 -13.81 10.50
C MET A 121 11.03 -15.06 9.88
N GLY A 122 11.75 -15.89 10.67
CA GLY A 122 12.26 -17.18 10.20
C GLY A 122 11.15 -18.14 9.74
N VAL A 123 10.03 -18.09 10.42
CA VAL A 123 8.85 -18.91 10.16
C VAL A 123 8.03 -18.34 9.01
N VAL A 124 7.77 -17.03 9.04
CA VAL A 124 7.06 -16.31 7.97
C VAL A 124 7.83 -16.35 6.65
N GLY A 125 9.16 -16.46 6.68
CA GLY A 125 10.00 -16.64 5.50
C GLY A 125 9.61 -17.83 4.62
N ARG A 126 9.07 -18.91 5.23
CA ARG A 126 8.54 -20.09 4.50
C ARG A 126 7.34 -19.74 3.63
N LEU A 127 6.57 -18.72 4.02
CA LEU A 127 5.42 -18.20 3.26
C LEU A 127 5.82 -17.25 2.13
N GLY A 128 7.11 -16.97 1.95
CA GLY A 128 7.59 -16.01 0.95
C GLY A 128 7.14 -16.29 -0.49
N ARG A 129 6.95 -17.58 -0.84
CA ARG A 129 6.44 -17.99 -2.15
C ARG A 129 4.97 -17.63 -2.36
N VAL A 130 4.19 -17.50 -1.29
CA VAL A 130 2.77 -17.19 -1.32
C VAL A 130 2.56 -15.69 -1.12
N LEU A 131 3.18 -15.11 -0.10
CA LEU A 131 3.02 -13.71 0.29
C LEU A 131 3.80 -12.74 -0.63
N GLY A 132 4.96 -13.17 -1.16
CA GLY A 132 5.83 -12.34 -1.97
C GLY A 132 5.17 -11.81 -3.26
N PRO A 133 4.62 -12.66 -4.13
CA PRO A 133 3.96 -12.23 -5.37
C PRO A 133 2.75 -11.33 -5.13
N LYS A 134 2.10 -11.45 -3.97
CA LYS A 134 0.95 -10.62 -3.58
C LYS A 134 1.33 -9.31 -2.87
N GLY A 135 2.63 -9.09 -2.61
CA GLY A 135 3.10 -7.91 -1.92
C GLY A 135 2.79 -7.87 -0.42
N LEU A 136 2.39 -9.01 0.16
CA LEU A 136 2.00 -9.12 1.59
C LEU A 136 3.16 -9.49 2.51
N MET A 137 4.38 -9.65 1.98
CA MET A 137 5.53 -10.06 2.78
C MET A 137 5.98 -8.94 3.72
N PRO A 138 6.06 -9.17 5.05
CA PRO A 138 6.52 -8.19 6.01
C PRO A 138 7.95 -7.71 5.70
N ASN A 139 8.21 -6.42 5.89
CA ASN A 139 9.50 -5.82 5.61
C ASN A 139 9.89 -4.80 6.69
N PRO A 140 11.14 -4.85 7.23
CA PRO A 140 11.63 -3.88 8.21
C PRO A 140 11.59 -2.44 7.70
N LYS A 141 11.89 -2.21 6.41
CA LYS A 141 11.88 -0.86 5.80
C LYS A 141 10.49 -0.25 5.71
N ALA A 142 9.45 -1.08 5.62
CA ALA A 142 8.06 -0.67 5.66
C ALA A 142 7.52 -0.52 7.10
N GLY A 143 8.33 -0.94 8.09
CA GLY A 143 7.93 -0.93 9.51
C GLY A 143 6.84 -1.96 9.84
N THR A 144 6.72 -3.02 9.02
CA THR A 144 5.83 -4.16 9.26
C THR A 144 6.54 -5.31 9.98
N VAL A 145 7.86 -5.19 10.21
CA VAL A 145 8.62 -6.07 11.11
C VAL A 145 9.10 -5.22 12.28
N THR A 146 8.50 -5.40 13.44
CA THR A 146 8.78 -4.59 14.63
C THR A 146 8.49 -5.36 15.92
N MET A 147 9.14 -4.95 17.01
CA MET A 147 8.84 -5.42 18.37
C MET A 147 7.64 -4.68 18.97
N ASP A 148 7.35 -3.47 18.50
CA ASP A 148 6.19 -2.66 18.93
C ASP A 148 5.01 -2.92 17.99
N VAL A 149 4.29 -4.01 18.29
CA VAL A 149 3.15 -4.46 17.51
C VAL A 149 1.98 -3.49 17.60
N THR A 150 1.75 -2.93 18.79
CA THR A 150 0.64 -2.01 19.06
C THR A 150 0.72 -0.77 18.18
N LYS A 151 1.90 -0.16 18.11
CA LYS A 151 2.14 1.01 17.25
C LYS A 151 1.96 0.67 15.78
N ALA A 152 2.51 -0.47 15.34
CA ALA A 152 2.42 -0.90 13.94
C ALA A 152 0.97 -1.10 13.50
N VAL A 153 0.15 -1.78 14.31
CA VAL A 153 -1.27 -2.01 14.01
C VAL A 153 -2.04 -0.69 13.96
N ASN A 154 -1.81 0.20 14.92
CA ASN A 154 -2.45 1.52 14.94
C ASN A 154 -2.07 2.37 13.72
N ASP A 155 -0.78 2.43 13.36
CA ASP A 155 -0.31 3.15 12.18
C ASP A 155 -0.96 2.62 10.90
N ILE A 156 -1.05 1.29 10.74
CA ILE A 156 -1.66 0.65 9.57
C ILE A 156 -3.15 0.99 9.50
N LYS A 157 -3.87 0.91 10.61
CA LYS A 157 -5.29 1.29 10.69
C LYS A 157 -5.52 2.79 10.48
N ALA A 158 -4.54 3.62 10.86
CA ALA A 158 -4.56 5.06 10.57
C ALA A 158 -4.30 5.39 9.08
N GLY A 159 -3.95 4.39 8.25
CA GLY A 159 -3.73 4.59 6.82
C GLY A 159 -2.26 4.67 6.41
N LYS A 160 -1.40 3.87 7.04
CA LYS A 160 -0.02 3.70 6.62
C LYS A 160 0.05 2.96 5.30
N ILE A 161 0.71 3.56 4.32
CA ILE A 161 0.98 2.97 3.01
C ILE A 161 2.47 2.72 2.82
N GLU A 162 2.80 1.66 2.09
CA GLU A 162 4.17 1.38 1.65
C GLU A 162 4.35 1.84 0.21
N TYR A 163 5.45 2.53 -0.07
CA TYR A 163 5.83 2.89 -1.43
C TYR A 163 7.20 2.31 -1.79
N LYS A 164 7.33 1.93 -3.05
CA LYS A 164 8.56 1.37 -3.61
C LYS A 164 8.79 1.92 -5.01
N ILE A 165 9.93 2.59 -5.20
CA ILE A 165 10.43 3.00 -6.51
C ILE A 165 11.48 1.97 -6.94
N GLY A 166 11.27 1.28 -8.05
CA GLY A 166 12.11 0.18 -8.49
C GLY A 166 12.35 0.15 -9.99
N ARG A 167 13.16 -0.82 -10.43
CA ARG A 167 13.66 -0.99 -11.80
C ARG A 167 12.59 -1.06 -12.89
N ALA A 168 11.40 -1.58 -12.58
CA ALA A 168 10.42 -1.94 -13.59
C ALA A 168 9.19 -1.03 -13.65
N SER A 169 9.01 -0.11 -12.70
CA SER A 169 7.83 0.74 -12.67
C SER A 169 8.08 2.04 -11.92
N CYS A 170 8.01 3.15 -12.65
CA CYS A 170 7.76 4.46 -12.05
C CYS A 170 6.25 4.67 -11.77
N ARG A 171 5.48 3.59 -11.68
CA ARG A 171 4.07 3.62 -11.30
C ARG A 171 3.95 3.14 -9.88
N GLU A 172 3.60 4.04 -9.02
CA GLU A 172 3.12 3.72 -7.69
C GLU A 172 1.61 3.77 -7.70
N ARG A 173 0.99 2.69 -7.24
CA ARG A 173 -0.42 2.70 -6.88
C ARG A 173 -0.49 3.08 -5.41
N VAL A 174 -1.03 4.21 -5.14
CA VAL A 174 -1.50 4.60 -3.82
C VAL A 174 -2.89 4.01 -3.62
#